data_9a1666373157f5424d6f1a1ad59e9b86
#
_entry.id   9a1666373157f5424d6f1a1ad59e9b86
#
_cell.length_a   1.000
_cell.length_b   1.000
_cell.length_c   1.000
_cell.angle_alpha   90.00
_cell.angle_beta   90.00
_cell.angle_gamma   90.00
#
_symmetry.space_group_name_H-M   'P 1'
#
loop_
_entity.id
_entity.type
_entity.pdbx_description
1 polymer ?
#
loop_
_entity_poly.entity_id
_entity_poly.type
_entity_poly.pdbx_seq_one_letter_code
_entity_poly.pdbx_strand_id
1 'polypeptide(L)'
;MSSAVQEARPAERTDPARPGRSVRTLRYLTLALTALLLLGAGWTAATLTTDRTPGEESAEAGFARDMSRHHAQAVEMAMLAYAKGQDPAIRQIGYDMALTQQAQIGHMQRWLQEWELLPTGSRPAMEWMPDGVRVDQDGLMPGMATREEITQLHEAQGAEVDRLFIRLMIDHHLGGVHMADGLLKVSDRPEVVRLAQASKQAQQKEINELRKLELANG
;
A
#
# COMPACT_ATOMS: atom_id res chain seq x y z
N MET A 1 -3.23 53.05 93.41
CA MET A 1 -3.95 52.31 92.37
C MET A 1 -3.01 52.21 91.19
N SER A 2 -2.32 51.06 91.10
CA SER A 2 -1.32 50.87 90.04
C SER A 2 -1.81 49.71 89.12
N SER A 3 -2.18 50.01 87.87
CA SER A 3 -2.62 49.05 86.85
C SER A 3 -1.38 48.44 86.18
N ALA A 4 -1.21 47.18 86.35
CA ALA A 4 -0.19 46.38 85.62
C ALA A 4 -0.72 46.08 84.20
N VAL A 5 -0.02 46.56 83.21
CA VAL A 5 -0.24 46.21 81.83
C VAL A 5 0.53 44.88 81.55
N GLN A 6 -0.25 43.86 81.21
CA GLN A 6 0.30 42.50 80.87
C GLN A 6 0.59 42.48 79.35
N GLU A 7 1.86 42.46 79.03
CA GLU A 7 2.35 42.42 77.69
C GLU A 7 2.20 40.96 77.11
N ALA A 8 1.44 40.81 76.03
CA ALA A 8 1.23 39.54 75.36
C ALA A 8 2.48 39.10 74.55
N ARG A 9 3.03 37.93 74.83
CA ARG A 9 4.13 37.35 74.02
C ARG A 9 3.66 37.00 72.61
N PRO A 10 4.45 37.31 71.60
CA PRO A 10 4.14 36.88 70.24
C PRO A 10 4.26 35.36 70.08
N ALA A 11 3.28 34.78 69.34
CA ALA A 11 3.27 33.35 69.02
C ALA A 11 4.48 32.98 68.13
N GLU A 12 5.21 31.99 68.59
CA GLU A 12 6.36 31.41 67.93
C GLU A 12 5.91 30.72 66.64
N ARG A 13 6.23 31.25 65.48
CA ARG A 13 6.00 30.61 64.20
C ARG A 13 6.94 29.43 64.07
N THR A 14 6.38 28.23 64.15
CA THR A 14 7.10 26.98 63.81
C THR A 14 7.27 26.90 62.30
N ASP A 15 8.49 27.16 61.84
CA ASP A 15 8.87 26.95 60.44
C ASP A 15 8.78 25.47 60.11
N PRO A 16 8.16 25.04 58.97
CA PRO A 16 8.09 23.64 58.59
C PRO A 16 9.52 23.10 58.39
N ALA A 17 9.79 22.03 59.11
CA ALA A 17 11.13 21.38 59.12
C ALA A 17 11.57 21.06 57.69
N ARG A 18 12.69 21.58 57.25
CA ARG A 18 13.32 21.28 55.95
C ARG A 18 13.65 19.79 55.91
N PRO A 19 13.18 19.07 54.82
CA PRO A 19 13.43 17.63 54.73
C PRO A 19 14.95 17.36 54.75
N GLY A 20 15.33 16.36 55.55
CA GLY A 20 16.73 15.96 55.74
C GLY A 20 17.42 15.58 54.39
N ARG A 21 18.74 15.71 54.31
CA ARG A 21 19.54 15.37 53.11
C ARG A 21 19.20 13.99 52.54
N SER A 22 18.95 13.00 53.36
CA SER A 22 18.59 11.63 52.95
C SER A 22 17.24 11.55 52.20
N VAL A 23 16.23 12.31 52.65
CA VAL A 23 14.92 12.35 52.01
C VAL A 23 14.97 13.03 50.63
N ARG A 24 15.82 14.05 50.50
CA ARG A 24 16.04 14.70 49.19
C ARG A 24 16.74 13.76 48.23
N THR A 25 17.77 13.06 48.68
CA THR A 25 18.52 12.10 47.82
C THR A 25 17.58 10.97 47.39
N LEU A 26 16.76 10.43 48.29
CA LEU A 26 15.79 9.38 47.92
C LEU A 26 14.76 9.85 46.92
N ARG A 27 14.25 11.09 47.03
CA ARG A 27 13.34 11.69 46.02
C ARG A 27 13.99 11.85 44.65
N TYR A 28 15.25 12.26 44.57
CA TYR A 28 15.96 12.36 43.30
C TYR A 28 16.22 10.99 42.68
N LEU A 29 16.56 9.99 43.49
CA LEU A 29 16.73 8.60 43.03
C LEU A 29 15.43 7.99 42.49
N THR A 30 14.31 8.21 43.20
CA THR A 30 13.00 7.74 42.70
C THR A 30 12.59 8.45 41.41
N LEU A 31 12.76 9.77 41.30
CA LEU A 31 12.48 10.51 40.07
C LEU A 31 13.35 10.06 38.92
N ALA A 32 14.64 9.83 39.14
CA ALA A 32 15.56 9.32 38.12
C ALA A 32 15.18 7.91 37.66
N LEU A 33 14.82 7.03 38.58
CA LEU A 33 14.39 5.67 38.26
C LEU A 33 13.06 5.69 37.47
N THR A 34 12.09 6.51 37.88
CA THR A 34 10.84 6.68 37.17
C THR A 34 11.06 7.22 35.75
N ALA A 35 11.94 8.21 35.60
CA ALA A 35 12.28 8.74 34.27
C ALA A 35 12.94 7.68 33.38
N LEU A 36 13.84 6.87 33.92
CA LEU A 36 14.47 5.76 33.18
C LEU A 36 13.45 4.69 32.76
N LEU A 37 12.51 4.35 33.65
CA LEU A 37 11.45 3.39 33.33
C LEU A 37 10.50 3.93 32.24
N LEU A 38 10.15 5.22 32.28
CA LEU A 38 9.32 5.85 31.27
C LEU A 38 10.06 5.95 29.93
N LEU A 39 11.34 6.28 29.93
CA LEU A 39 12.17 6.29 28.73
C LEU A 39 12.34 4.88 28.16
N GLY A 40 12.55 3.87 28.99
CA GLY A 40 12.61 2.46 28.58
C GLY A 40 11.28 1.97 28.01
N ALA A 41 10.16 2.27 28.67
CA ALA A 41 8.83 1.93 28.16
C ALA A 41 8.50 2.66 26.86
N GLY A 42 8.86 3.96 26.75
CA GLY A 42 8.71 4.75 25.53
C GLY A 42 9.54 4.18 24.37
N TRP A 43 10.79 3.80 24.64
CA TRP A 43 11.67 3.17 23.65
C TRP A 43 11.11 1.82 23.17
N THR A 44 10.68 0.95 24.07
CA THR A 44 10.08 -0.35 23.69
C THR A 44 8.77 -0.18 22.93
N ALA A 45 7.90 0.76 23.35
CA ALA A 45 6.69 1.08 22.61
C ALA A 45 7.01 1.59 21.20
N ALA A 46 7.98 2.50 21.06
CA ALA A 46 8.41 3.02 19.77
C ALA A 46 8.97 1.91 18.85
N THR A 47 9.77 0.99 19.38
CA THR A 47 10.32 -0.13 18.57
C THR A 47 9.26 -1.18 18.19
N LEU A 48 8.20 -1.34 18.98
CA LEU A 48 7.08 -2.24 18.68
C LEU A 48 6.10 -1.64 17.67
N THR A 49 6.01 -0.30 17.59
CA THR A 49 5.13 0.42 16.67
C THR A 49 5.85 0.89 15.39
N THR A 50 7.17 0.66 15.26
CA THR A 50 7.87 0.98 14.02
C THR A 50 7.36 0.02 12.94
N ASP A 51 6.55 0.54 12.02
CA ASP A 51 6.17 -0.16 10.80
C ASP A 51 7.45 -0.64 10.11
N ARG A 52 7.68 -1.95 10.14
CA ARG A 52 8.86 -2.51 9.48
C ARG A 52 8.69 -2.31 7.99
N THR A 53 9.63 -1.59 7.37
CA THR A 53 9.70 -1.44 5.92
C THR A 53 9.65 -2.83 5.25
N PRO A 54 8.79 -3.06 4.25
CA PRO A 54 8.76 -4.33 3.52
C PRO A 54 10.13 -4.69 2.97
N GLY A 55 10.55 -5.92 3.21
CA GLY A 55 11.81 -6.43 2.68
C GLY A 55 11.65 -7.07 1.31
N GLU A 56 12.77 -7.51 0.72
CA GLU A 56 12.85 -8.13 -0.60
C GLU A 56 11.88 -9.30 -0.79
N GLU A 57 11.67 -10.09 0.26
CA GLU A 57 10.83 -11.30 0.22
C GLU A 57 9.38 -11.05 0.66
N SER A 58 9.01 -9.81 0.97
CA SER A 58 7.65 -9.50 1.42
C SER A 58 6.63 -9.65 0.28
N ALA A 59 5.39 -9.97 0.65
CA ALA A 59 4.29 -10.02 -0.31
C ALA A 59 4.03 -8.65 -0.95
N GLU A 60 4.23 -7.57 -0.20
CA GLU A 60 4.08 -6.19 -0.67
C GLU A 60 5.08 -5.86 -1.77
N ALA A 61 6.35 -6.25 -1.60
CA ALA A 61 7.39 -6.04 -2.62
C ALA A 61 7.12 -6.87 -3.88
N GLY A 62 6.75 -8.14 -3.71
CA GLY A 62 6.35 -9.03 -4.79
C GLY A 62 5.14 -8.47 -5.56
N PHE A 63 4.09 -8.08 -4.85
CA PHE A 63 2.91 -7.45 -5.44
C PHE A 63 3.26 -6.16 -6.21
N ALA A 64 4.04 -5.27 -5.62
CA ALA A 64 4.40 -4.01 -6.26
C ALA A 64 5.14 -4.21 -7.58
N ARG A 65 6.03 -5.21 -7.67
CA ARG A 65 6.75 -5.57 -8.90
C ARG A 65 5.84 -6.22 -9.93
N ASP A 66 5.14 -7.25 -9.51
CA ASP A 66 4.35 -8.09 -10.43
C ASP A 66 3.13 -7.33 -10.95
N MET A 67 2.41 -6.62 -10.09
CA MET A 67 1.27 -5.81 -10.51
C MET A 67 1.71 -4.62 -11.38
N SER A 68 2.89 -4.03 -11.16
CA SER A 68 3.44 -3.01 -12.06
C SER A 68 3.71 -3.58 -13.45
N ARG A 69 4.29 -4.78 -13.55
CA ARG A 69 4.52 -5.46 -14.83
C ARG A 69 3.22 -5.86 -15.51
N HIS A 70 2.26 -6.37 -14.74
CA HIS A 70 0.93 -6.72 -15.21
C HIS A 70 0.23 -5.47 -15.77
N HIS A 71 0.16 -4.39 -15.03
CA HIS A 71 -0.43 -3.11 -15.48
C HIS A 71 0.27 -2.52 -16.72
N ALA A 72 1.57 -2.69 -16.87
CA ALA A 72 2.28 -2.18 -18.05
C ALA A 72 1.75 -2.79 -19.34
N GLN A 73 1.41 -4.09 -19.35
CA GLN A 73 0.77 -4.72 -20.51
C GLN A 73 -0.65 -4.18 -20.76
N ALA A 74 -1.42 -3.97 -19.69
CA ALA A 74 -2.75 -3.36 -19.84
C ALA A 74 -2.67 -1.95 -20.44
N VAL A 75 -1.70 -1.13 -20.00
CA VAL A 75 -1.46 0.21 -20.59
C VAL A 75 -1.14 0.10 -22.07
N GLU A 76 -0.31 -0.84 -22.48
CA GLU A 76 0.00 -1.09 -23.91
C GLU A 76 -1.27 -1.41 -24.70
N MET A 77 -2.06 -2.40 -24.27
CA MET A 77 -3.31 -2.77 -24.92
C MET A 77 -4.33 -1.62 -24.96
N ALA A 78 -4.46 -0.89 -23.87
CA ALA A 78 -5.38 0.25 -23.74
C ALA A 78 -5.01 1.40 -24.66
N MET A 79 -3.72 1.70 -24.81
CA MET A 79 -3.24 2.71 -25.74
C MET A 79 -3.44 2.31 -27.21
N LEU A 80 -3.35 1.03 -27.54
CA LEU A 80 -3.68 0.53 -28.88
C LEU A 80 -5.19 0.68 -29.17
N ALA A 81 -6.06 0.33 -28.21
CA ALA A 81 -7.49 0.56 -28.32
C ALA A 81 -7.83 2.04 -28.49
N TYR A 82 -7.22 2.92 -27.72
CA TYR A 82 -7.39 4.37 -27.86
C TYR A 82 -6.98 4.88 -29.25
N ALA A 83 -5.83 4.43 -29.75
CA ALA A 83 -5.27 4.93 -31.01
C ALA A 83 -5.97 4.39 -32.26
N LYS A 84 -6.40 3.12 -32.25
CA LYS A 84 -6.80 2.38 -33.44
C LYS A 84 -8.22 1.81 -33.40
N GLY A 85 -8.90 1.79 -32.24
CA GLY A 85 -10.26 1.29 -32.09
C GLY A 85 -11.26 2.06 -32.94
N GLN A 86 -12.30 1.38 -33.39
CA GLN A 86 -13.38 1.96 -34.18
C GLN A 86 -14.44 2.61 -33.29
N ASP A 87 -14.85 1.90 -32.21
CA ASP A 87 -15.88 2.38 -31.29
C ASP A 87 -15.35 3.50 -30.39
N PRO A 88 -15.98 4.71 -30.40
CA PRO A 88 -15.57 5.81 -29.52
C PRO A 88 -15.61 5.45 -28.02
N ALA A 89 -16.53 4.56 -27.58
CA ALA A 89 -16.60 4.13 -26.19
C ALA A 89 -15.40 3.25 -25.81
N ILE A 90 -14.95 2.38 -26.72
CA ILE A 90 -13.74 1.56 -26.52
C ILE A 90 -12.49 2.43 -26.48
N ARG A 91 -12.39 3.42 -27.35
CA ARG A 91 -11.29 4.39 -27.32
C ARG A 91 -11.26 5.16 -26.00
N GLN A 92 -12.41 5.60 -25.51
CA GLN A 92 -12.50 6.35 -24.26
C GLN A 92 -12.10 5.47 -23.06
N ILE A 93 -12.65 4.27 -22.97
CA ILE A 93 -12.33 3.35 -21.85
C ILE A 93 -10.84 2.95 -21.87
N GLY A 94 -10.26 2.75 -23.06
CA GLY A 94 -8.82 2.50 -23.21
C GLY A 94 -7.98 3.67 -22.68
N TYR A 95 -8.34 4.91 -23.02
CA TYR A 95 -7.65 6.09 -22.49
C TYR A 95 -7.72 6.17 -20.95
N ASP A 96 -8.92 6.00 -20.39
CA ASP A 96 -9.14 6.08 -18.93
C ASP A 96 -8.38 4.98 -18.17
N MET A 97 -8.40 3.75 -18.71
CA MET A 97 -7.63 2.62 -18.18
C MET A 97 -6.12 2.89 -18.20
N ALA A 98 -5.60 3.39 -19.32
CA ALA A 98 -4.18 3.69 -19.44
C ALA A 98 -3.72 4.70 -18.39
N LEU A 99 -4.46 5.78 -18.19
CA LEU A 99 -4.14 6.79 -17.18
C LEU A 99 -4.20 6.23 -15.76
N THR A 100 -5.26 5.49 -15.44
CA THR A 100 -5.46 4.93 -14.11
C THR A 100 -4.37 3.92 -13.76
N GLN A 101 -4.07 2.99 -14.66
CA GLN A 101 -3.08 1.96 -14.40
C GLN A 101 -1.65 2.51 -14.42
N GLN A 102 -1.35 3.51 -15.26
CA GLN A 102 -0.06 4.19 -15.22
C GLN A 102 0.17 4.92 -13.88
N ALA A 103 -0.86 5.55 -13.33
CA ALA A 103 -0.77 6.16 -12.00
C ALA A 103 -0.51 5.10 -10.90
N GLN A 104 -1.16 3.93 -10.97
CA GLN A 104 -0.94 2.83 -10.03
C GLN A 104 0.48 2.26 -10.14
N ILE A 105 1.04 2.12 -11.35
CA ILE A 105 2.44 1.77 -11.57
C ILE A 105 3.36 2.77 -10.85
N GLY A 106 3.11 4.06 -11.00
CA GLY A 106 3.89 5.11 -10.33
C GLY A 106 3.86 5.00 -8.80
N HIS A 107 2.71 4.68 -8.21
CA HIS A 107 2.59 4.42 -6.77
C HIS A 107 3.41 3.22 -6.32
N MET A 108 3.31 2.11 -7.01
CA MET A 108 4.04 0.87 -6.68
C MET A 108 5.56 1.04 -6.84
N GLN A 109 6.02 1.72 -7.89
CA GLN A 109 7.43 2.04 -8.10
C GLN A 109 7.97 2.95 -7.01
N ARG A 110 7.17 3.95 -6.57
CA ARG A 110 7.52 4.82 -5.46
C ARG A 110 7.70 4.02 -4.17
N TRP A 111 6.83 3.08 -3.84
CA TRP A 111 6.99 2.23 -2.66
C TRP A 111 8.30 1.45 -2.70
N LEU A 112 8.62 0.82 -3.83
CA LEU A 112 9.90 0.11 -3.96
C LEU A 112 11.10 1.03 -3.69
N GLN A 113 11.06 2.29 -4.17
CA GLN A 113 12.10 3.28 -3.88
C GLN A 113 12.14 3.66 -2.39
N GLU A 114 10.99 3.88 -1.75
CA GLU A 114 10.90 4.20 -0.32
C GLU A 114 11.36 3.04 0.57
N TRP A 115 11.20 1.81 0.09
CA TRP A 115 11.67 0.59 0.75
C TRP A 115 13.12 0.24 0.39
N GLU A 116 13.78 1.05 -0.40
CA GLU A 116 15.15 0.83 -0.90
C GLU A 116 15.30 -0.49 -1.68
N LEU A 117 14.23 -0.90 -2.40
CA LEU A 117 14.17 -2.11 -3.19
C LEU A 117 14.26 -1.79 -4.70
N LEU A 118 14.89 -2.70 -5.44
CA LEU A 118 14.96 -2.60 -6.90
C LEU A 118 13.60 -2.91 -7.54
N PRO A 119 13.28 -2.28 -8.69
CA PRO A 119 12.08 -2.62 -9.48
C PRO A 119 12.05 -4.09 -9.95
N THR A 120 13.22 -4.68 -10.15
CA THR A 120 13.38 -6.11 -10.46
C THR A 120 13.84 -6.85 -9.21
N GLY A 121 13.03 -7.79 -8.73
CA GLY A 121 13.37 -8.61 -7.56
C GLY A 121 14.28 -9.78 -7.89
N SER A 122 14.83 -10.41 -6.86
CA SER A 122 15.61 -11.63 -6.96
C SER A 122 14.73 -12.91 -7.03
N ARG A 123 13.47 -12.82 -6.63
CA ARG A 123 12.51 -13.93 -6.58
C ARG A 123 11.75 -14.07 -7.89
N PRO A 124 11.34 -15.31 -8.25
CA PRO A 124 10.41 -15.53 -9.34
C PRO A 124 9.11 -14.74 -9.16
N ALA A 125 8.55 -14.24 -10.25
CA ALA A 125 7.24 -13.58 -10.22
C ALA A 125 6.16 -14.51 -9.64
N MET A 126 5.19 -13.95 -8.94
CA MET A 126 4.07 -14.64 -8.29
C MET A 126 4.45 -15.56 -7.11
N GLU A 127 5.71 -15.63 -6.70
CA GLU A 127 6.12 -16.50 -5.58
C GLU A 127 5.53 -16.06 -4.24
N TRP A 128 5.17 -14.79 -4.11
CA TRP A 128 4.50 -14.22 -2.92
C TRP A 128 3.02 -14.62 -2.79
N MET A 129 2.39 -15.15 -3.85
CA MET A 129 0.97 -15.51 -3.85
C MET A 129 0.70 -16.67 -2.87
N PRO A 130 -0.31 -16.52 -1.97
CA PRO A 130 -0.59 -17.49 -0.91
C PRO A 130 -1.22 -18.79 -1.41
N ASP A 131 -1.86 -18.77 -2.59
CA ASP A 131 -2.53 -19.93 -3.17
C ASP A 131 -1.62 -20.81 -4.04
N GLY A 132 -0.35 -20.45 -4.13
CA GLY A 132 0.64 -21.20 -4.90
C GLY A 132 0.57 -21.02 -6.42
N VAL A 133 -0.28 -20.12 -6.91
CA VAL A 133 -0.32 -19.76 -8.34
C VAL A 133 1.02 -19.16 -8.75
N ARG A 134 1.52 -19.58 -9.91
CA ARG A 134 2.80 -19.15 -10.48
C ARG A 134 2.59 -18.65 -11.90
N VAL A 135 3.62 -18.08 -12.48
CA VAL A 135 3.65 -17.82 -13.92
C VAL A 135 3.57 -19.14 -14.70
N ASP A 136 3.05 -19.06 -15.90
CA ASP A 136 3.03 -20.20 -16.83
C ASP A 136 4.45 -20.52 -17.39
N GLN A 137 4.51 -21.46 -18.35
CA GLN A 137 5.79 -21.88 -18.98
C GLN A 137 6.42 -20.76 -19.83
N ASP A 138 5.67 -19.76 -20.24
CA ASP A 138 6.16 -18.60 -20.99
C ASP A 138 6.50 -17.40 -20.06
N GLY A 139 6.37 -17.59 -18.75
CA GLY A 139 6.64 -16.59 -17.72
C GLY A 139 5.56 -15.52 -17.61
N LEU A 140 4.34 -15.82 -18.09
CA LEU A 140 3.19 -14.93 -18.01
C LEU A 140 2.45 -15.14 -16.69
N MET A 141 2.05 -14.01 -16.07
CA MET A 141 1.16 -14.00 -14.92
C MET A 141 -0.28 -14.28 -15.38
N PRO A 142 -1.18 -14.72 -14.48
CA PRO A 142 -2.57 -15.00 -14.82
C PRO A 142 -3.23 -13.86 -15.59
N GLY A 143 -3.87 -14.21 -16.71
CA GLY A 143 -4.59 -13.26 -17.56
C GLY A 143 -3.74 -12.41 -18.50
N MET A 144 -2.43 -12.44 -18.41
CA MET A 144 -1.58 -11.73 -19.35
C MET A 144 -1.71 -12.30 -20.76
N ALA A 145 -1.78 -11.39 -21.73
CA ALA A 145 -1.77 -11.77 -23.15
C ALA A 145 -0.38 -12.27 -23.57
N THR A 146 -0.37 -13.24 -24.46
CA THR A 146 0.85 -13.76 -25.08
C THR A 146 1.48 -12.73 -26.01
N ARG A 147 2.74 -12.95 -26.38
CA ARG A 147 3.43 -12.12 -27.37
C ARG A 147 2.70 -12.11 -28.71
N GLU A 148 2.19 -13.25 -29.14
CA GLU A 148 1.43 -13.43 -30.38
C GLU A 148 0.13 -12.64 -30.36
N GLU A 149 -0.59 -12.65 -29.25
CA GLU A 149 -1.84 -11.87 -29.06
C GLU A 149 -1.57 -10.36 -29.06
N ILE A 150 -0.51 -9.93 -28.40
CA ILE A 150 -0.08 -8.51 -28.42
C ILE A 150 0.30 -8.11 -29.86
N THR A 151 1.02 -8.97 -30.61
CA THR A 151 1.36 -8.73 -32.00
C THR A 151 0.11 -8.60 -32.87
N GLN A 152 -0.87 -9.50 -32.71
CA GLN A 152 -2.16 -9.44 -33.40
C GLN A 152 -2.90 -8.13 -33.09
N LEU A 153 -2.91 -7.66 -31.85
CA LEU A 153 -3.52 -6.39 -31.46
C LEU A 153 -2.77 -5.19 -32.09
N HIS A 154 -1.44 -5.27 -32.20
CA HIS A 154 -0.64 -4.25 -32.88
C HIS A 154 -0.91 -4.18 -34.40
N GLU A 155 -1.18 -5.30 -35.04
CA GLU A 155 -1.45 -5.36 -36.47
C GLU A 155 -2.90 -5.03 -36.82
N ALA A 156 -3.83 -5.25 -35.89
CA ALA A 156 -5.27 -5.00 -36.06
C ALA A 156 -5.60 -3.53 -36.30
N GLN A 157 -6.77 -3.28 -36.91
CA GLN A 157 -7.33 -1.96 -37.19
C GLN A 157 -8.85 -1.97 -36.95
N GLY A 158 -9.39 -0.83 -36.53
CA GLY A 158 -10.83 -0.60 -36.43
C GLY A 158 -11.54 -1.60 -35.53
N ALA A 159 -12.63 -2.22 -35.98
CA ALA A 159 -13.44 -3.17 -35.22
C ALA A 159 -12.68 -4.41 -34.75
N GLU A 160 -11.60 -4.80 -35.46
CA GLU A 160 -10.76 -5.92 -35.01
C GLU A 160 -10.00 -5.56 -33.72
N VAL A 161 -9.51 -4.33 -33.61
CA VAL A 161 -8.89 -3.82 -32.36
C VAL A 161 -9.89 -3.88 -31.22
N ASP A 162 -11.13 -3.44 -31.46
CA ASP A 162 -12.18 -3.41 -30.45
C ASP A 162 -12.46 -4.83 -29.89
N ARG A 163 -12.60 -5.84 -30.76
CA ARG A 163 -12.84 -7.23 -30.37
C ARG A 163 -11.66 -7.83 -29.61
N LEU A 164 -10.45 -7.67 -30.12
CA LEU A 164 -9.25 -8.19 -29.47
C LEU A 164 -9.00 -7.52 -28.12
N PHE A 165 -9.11 -6.20 -28.04
CA PHE A 165 -8.98 -5.45 -26.81
C PHE A 165 -9.95 -5.89 -25.74
N ILE A 166 -11.25 -5.99 -26.06
CA ILE A 166 -12.26 -6.42 -25.09
C ILE A 166 -11.90 -7.80 -24.53
N ARG A 167 -11.65 -8.77 -25.38
CA ARG A 167 -11.32 -10.14 -24.97
C ARG A 167 -10.09 -10.19 -24.09
N LEU A 168 -8.98 -9.64 -24.59
CA LEU A 168 -7.70 -9.68 -23.89
C LEU A 168 -7.74 -8.93 -22.56
N MET A 169 -8.41 -7.77 -22.52
CA MET A 169 -8.49 -6.96 -21.32
C MET A 169 -9.39 -7.55 -20.25
N ILE A 170 -10.47 -8.26 -20.63
CA ILE A 170 -11.30 -9.00 -19.65
C ILE A 170 -10.45 -10.09 -18.97
N ASP A 171 -9.73 -10.91 -19.73
CA ASP A 171 -8.89 -11.98 -19.18
C ASP A 171 -7.78 -11.40 -18.31
N HIS A 172 -7.14 -10.32 -18.77
CA HIS A 172 -6.11 -9.60 -18.04
C HIS A 172 -6.62 -9.07 -16.69
N HIS A 173 -7.78 -8.45 -16.68
CA HIS A 173 -8.37 -7.91 -15.45
C HIS A 173 -8.79 -9.00 -14.46
N LEU A 174 -9.28 -10.14 -14.93
CA LEU A 174 -9.53 -11.30 -14.07
C LEU A 174 -8.27 -11.76 -13.35
N GLY A 175 -7.13 -11.79 -14.05
CA GLY A 175 -5.83 -12.07 -13.45
C GLY A 175 -5.41 -11.02 -12.43
N GLY A 176 -5.57 -9.74 -12.74
CA GLY A 176 -5.25 -8.64 -11.82
C GLY A 176 -6.13 -8.63 -10.56
N VAL A 177 -7.42 -8.92 -10.68
CA VAL A 177 -8.33 -9.11 -9.53
C VAL A 177 -7.85 -10.26 -8.65
N HIS A 178 -7.45 -11.39 -9.25
CA HIS A 178 -6.91 -12.53 -8.52
C HIS A 178 -5.63 -12.18 -7.75
N MET A 179 -4.70 -11.45 -8.35
CA MET A 179 -3.48 -10.96 -7.70
C MET A 179 -3.79 -10.02 -6.53
N ALA A 180 -4.74 -9.09 -6.72
CA ALA A 180 -5.17 -8.20 -5.64
C ALA A 180 -5.80 -8.98 -4.48
N ASP A 181 -6.63 -9.97 -4.75
CA ASP A 181 -7.22 -10.85 -3.74
C ASP A 181 -6.17 -11.68 -2.98
N GLY A 182 -5.11 -12.10 -3.66
CA GLY A 182 -3.96 -12.77 -3.04
C GLY A 182 -3.27 -11.89 -2.02
N LEU A 183 -2.96 -10.64 -2.40
CA LEU A 183 -2.35 -9.68 -1.49
C LEU A 183 -3.22 -9.37 -0.28
N LEU A 184 -4.51 -9.16 -0.47
CA LEU A 184 -5.45 -8.83 0.61
C LEU A 184 -5.58 -9.93 1.67
N LYS A 185 -5.11 -11.15 1.40
CA LYS A 185 -5.07 -12.26 2.35
C LYS A 185 -3.82 -12.27 3.22
N VAL A 186 -2.74 -11.62 2.80
CA VAL A 186 -1.41 -11.77 3.41
C VAL A 186 -0.78 -10.46 3.86
N SER A 187 -1.34 -9.31 3.46
CA SER A 187 -0.85 -7.99 3.86
C SER A 187 -1.91 -7.24 4.67
N ASP A 188 -1.47 -6.58 5.73
CA ASP A 188 -2.26 -5.65 6.53
C ASP A 188 -1.75 -4.19 6.41
N ARG A 189 -0.74 -3.95 5.57
CA ARG A 189 -0.14 -2.64 5.36
C ARG A 189 -1.14 -1.68 4.68
N PRO A 190 -1.57 -0.59 5.38
CA PRO A 190 -2.76 0.16 4.98
C PRO A 190 -2.67 0.78 3.59
N GLU A 191 -1.51 1.31 3.18
CA GLU A 191 -1.34 1.93 1.86
C GLU A 191 -1.40 0.90 0.72
N VAL A 192 -0.81 -0.29 0.92
CA VAL A 192 -0.80 -1.36 -0.07
C VAL A 192 -2.18 -2.00 -0.19
N VAL A 193 -2.83 -2.27 0.95
CA VAL A 193 -4.21 -2.78 1.00
C VAL A 193 -5.18 -1.82 0.32
N ARG A 194 -5.08 -0.51 0.55
CA ARG A 194 -5.93 0.47 -0.12
C ARG A 194 -5.76 0.46 -1.64
N LEU A 195 -4.53 0.38 -2.15
CA LEU A 195 -4.30 0.32 -3.60
C LEU A 195 -4.83 -1.00 -4.18
N ALA A 196 -4.58 -2.13 -3.54
CA ALA A 196 -5.07 -3.43 -3.99
C ALA A 196 -6.61 -3.46 -4.05
N GLN A 197 -7.30 -2.92 -3.04
CA GLN A 197 -8.75 -2.79 -3.03
C GLN A 197 -9.26 -1.87 -4.13
N ALA A 198 -8.64 -0.71 -4.33
CA ALA A 198 -9.01 0.24 -5.37
C ALA A 198 -8.78 -0.35 -6.77
N SER A 199 -7.64 -1.01 -7.00
CA SER A 199 -7.33 -1.70 -8.25
C SER A 199 -8.35 -2.81 -8.56
N LYS A 200 -8.64 -3.67 -7.57
CA LYS A 200 -9.67 -4.71 -7.69
C LYS A 200 -11.04 -4.15 -8.09
N GLN A 201 -11.50 -3.09 -7.40
CA GLN A 201 -12.79 -2.48 -7.66
C GLN A 201 -12.85 -1.84 -9.05
N ALA A 202 -11.80 -1.14 -9.47
CA ALA A 202 -11.70 -0.54 -10.79
C ALA A 202 -11.75 -1.63 -11.88
N GLN A 203 -10.90 -2.64 -11.80
CA GLN A 203 -10.84 -3.73 -12.77
C GLN A 203 -12.17 -4.51 -12.86
N GLN A 204 -12.83 -4.77 -11.71
CA GLN A 204 -14.14 -5.42 -11.73
C GLN A 204 -15.21 -4.57 -12.42
N LYS A 205 -15.20 -3.26 -12.24
CA LYS A 205 -16.09 -2.34 -12.95
C LYS A 205 -15.79 -2.35 -14.44
N GLU A 206 -14.52 -2.26 -14.82
CA GLU A 206 -14.07 -2.28 -16.21
C GLU A 206 -14.41 -3.59 -16.93
N ILE A 207 -14.27 -4.74 -16.29
CA ILE A 207 -14.77 -6.03 -16.82
C ILE A 207 -16.27 -5.95 -17.16
N ASN A 208 -17.09 -5.40 -16.25
CA ASN A 208 -18.52 -5.29 -16.47
C ASN A 208 -18.86 -4.33 -17.63
N GLU A 209 -18.10 -3.26 -17.79
CA GLU A 209 -18.26 -2.31 -18.90
C GLU A 209 -17.84 -2.92 -20.25
N LEU A 210 -16.70 -3.62 -20.29
CA LEU A 210 -16.21 -4.31 -21.48
C LEU A 210 -17.19 -5.40 -21.95
N ARG A 211 -17.77 -6.18 -21.03
CA ARG A 211 -18.78 -7.17 -21.36
C ARG A 211 -20.06 -6.58 -21.96
N LYS A 212 -20.45 -5.37 -21.52
CA LYS A 212 -21.59 -4.67 -22.13
C LYS A 212 -21.26 -4.23 -23.56
N LEU A 213 -20.05 -3.73 -23.78
CA LEU A 213 -19.57 -3.33 -25.11
C LEU A 213 -19.43 -4.54 -26.04
N GLU A 214 -18.97 -5.68 -25.53
CA GLU A 214 -18.93 -6.95 -26.28
C GLU A 214 -20.31 -7.34 -26.80
N LEU A 215 -21.35 -7.32 -25.94
CA LEU A 215 -22.71 -7.62 -26.31
C LEU A 215 -23.34 -6.61 -27.28
N ALA A 216 -22.90 -5.38 -27.29
CA ALA A 216 -23.42 -4.35 -28.16
C ALA A 216 -22.79 -4.37 -29.56
N ASN A 217 -21.58 -4.95 -29.70
CA ASN A 217 -20.78 -4.97 -30.93
C ASN A 217 -20.72 -6.38 -31.59
N GLY A 218 -21.29 -7.42 -30.98
CA GLY A 218 -21.41 -8.79 -31.51
C GLY A 218 -22.78 -9.05 -32.04
#